data_066e58e806916ad97e6462c85eaf3c95
#
_entry.id   066e58e806916ad97e6462c85eaf3c95
#
_cell.length_a   1.000
_cell.length_b   1.000
_cell.length_c   1.000
_cell.angle_alpha   90.00
_cell.angle_beta   90.00
_cell.angle_gamma   90.00
#
_symmetry.space_group_name_H-M   'P 1'
#
loop_
_entity.id
_entity.type
_entity.pdbx_description
1 polymer ?
#
loop_
_entity_poly.entity_id
_entity_poly.type
_entity_poly.pdbx_seq_one_letter_code
_entity_poly.pdbx_strand_id
1 'polypeptide(L)'
;MTTYVKQMQRIVDEYRLAGLPWPTSAKSIADWAITTGRWELPAAAIRRRCADDIASAMREEYMTDRKGRRVRLLHPAPLLTEGQTEMVWDDIRTASRSHMQISFQHRRKGIVGDCRQMKVDVDSYNDAHPEEKQIEIVFDFAMDLAELEAADEAA
;
A
#
# COMPACT_ATOMS: atom_id res chain seq x y z
N MET A 1 12.44 -3.08 -22.81
CA MET A 1 12.22 -4.10 -21.77
C MET A 1 10.83 -3.95 -21.14
N THR A 2 10.09 -5.03 -21.09
CA THR A 2 8.81 -5.05 -20.38
C THR A 2 9.10 -5.13 -18.89
N THR A 3 8.61 -4.18 -18.10
CA THR A 3 8.78 -4.23 -16.64
C THR A 3 7.98 -5.40 -16.05
N TYR A 4 8.40 -5.91 -14.89
CA TYR A 4 7.66 -6.98 -14.20
C TYR A 4 6.19 -6.62 -13.97
N VAL A 5 5.93 -5.36 -13.61
CA VAL A 5 4.55 -4.85 -13.46
C VAL A 5 3.73 -5.02 -14.74
N LYS A 6 4.30 -4.67 -15.89
CA LYS A 6 3.61 -4.85 -17.18
C LYS A 6 3.38 -6.31 -17.52
N GLN A 7 4.31 -7.20 -17.15
CA GLN A 7 4.11 -8.64 -17.30
C GLN A 7 2.93 -9.13 -16.45
N MET A 8 2.81 -8.67 -15.21
CA MET A 8 1.70 -9.00 -14.33
C MET A 8 0.37 -8.44 -14.85
N GLN A 9 0.36 -7.20 -15.34
CA GLN A 9 -0.82 -6.60 -15.98
C GLN A 9 -1.27 -7.41 -17.21
N ARG A 10 -0.34 -7.84 -18.04
CA ARG A 10 -0.61 -8.71 -19.19
C ARG A 10 -1.27 -10.03 -18.80
N ILE A 11 -0.84 -10.65 -17.69
CA ILE A 11 -1.48 -11.86 -17.17
C ILE A 11 -2.95 -11.61 -16.84
N VAL A 12 -3.28 -10.46 -16.24
CA VAL A 12 -4.65 -10.07 -15.95
C VAL A 12 -5.47 -9.92 -17.24
N ASP A 13 -4.91 -9.26 -18.25
CA ASP A 13 -5.57 -9.09 -19.55
C ASP A 13 -5.81 -10.44 -20.23
N GLU A 14 -4.84 -11.34 -20.23
CA GLU A 14 -4.95 -12.70 -20.79
C GLU A 14 -6.02 -13.53 -20.03
N TYR A 15 -6.10 -13.40 -18.71
CA TYR A 15 -7.14 -14.05 -17.90
C TYR A 15 -8.53 -13.60 -18.35
N ARG A 16 -8.75 -12.29 -18.51
CA ARG A 16 -10.02 -11.72 -18.96
C ARG A 16 -10.37 -12.14 -20.37
N LEU A 17 -9.40 -12.12 -21.30
CA LEU A 17 -9.58 -12.56 -22.70
C LEU A 17 -9.89 -14.05 -22.82
N ALA A 18 -9.43 -14.86 -21.86
CA ALA A 18 -9.75 -16.29 -21.82
C ALA A 18 -11.20 -16.60 -21.44
N GLY A 19 -12.01 -15.58 -21.16
CA GLY A 19 -13.42 -15.75 -20.79
C GLY A 19 -13.65 -16.37 -19.40
N LEU A 20 -12.66 -16.29 -18.52
CA LEU A 20 -12.74 -16.79 -17.15
C LEU A 20 -13.60 -15.87 -16.27
N PRO A 21 -14.10 -16.39 -15.10
CA PRO A 21 -14.99 -15.61 -14.25
C PRO A 21 -14.44 -14.23 -13.89
N TRP A 22 -15.26 -13.20 -14.09
CA TRP A 22 -14.96 -11.81 -13.78
C TRP A 22 -16.25 -11.10 -13.29
N PRO A 23 -16.25 -10.34 -12.18
CA PRO A 23 -15.13 -10.03 -11.26
C PRO A 23 -14.54 -11.26 -10.58
N THR A 24 -13.26 -11.17 -10.14
CA THR A 24 -12.55 -12.29 -9.54
C THR A 24 -11.51 -11.81 -8.52
N SER A 25 -10.92 -12.72 -7.75
CA SER A 25 -9.84 -12.42 -6.82
C SER A 25 -8.46 -12.49 -7.48
N ALA A 26 -7.51 -11.73 -6.97
CA ALA A 26 -6.11 -11.85 -7.38
C ALA A 26 -5.56 -13.28 -7.18
N LYS A 27 -6.04 -13.98 -6.15
CA LYS A 27 -5.68 -15.38 -5.90
C LYS A 27 -6.10 -16.29 -7.05
N SER A 28 -7.33 -16.14 -7.55
CA SER A 28 -7.83 -16.94 -8.69
C SER A 28 -7.02 -16.71 -9.95
N ILE A 29 -6.63 -15.45 -10.21
CA ILE A 29 -5.75 -15.11 -11.35
C ILE A 29 -4.38 -15.74 -11.16
N ALA A 30 -3.80 -15.68 -9.95
CA ALA A 30 -2.51 -16.28 -9.63
C ALA A 30 -2.52 -17.80 -9.81
N ASP A 31 -3.53 -18.50 -9.31
CA ASP A 31 -3.68 -19.94 -9.45
C ASP A 31 -3.72 -20.33 -10.93
N TRP A 32 -4.49 -19.60 -11.74
CA TRP A 32 -4.54 -19.82 -13.18
C TRP A 32 -3.19 -19.54 -13.86
N ALA A 33 -2.53 -18.44 -13.51
CA ALA A 33 -1.25 -18.08 -14.11
C ALA A 33 -0.15 -19.10 -13.81
N ILE A 34 -0.11 -19.63 -12.60
CA ILE A 34 0.84 -20.65 -12.17
C ILE A 34 0.55 -21.99 -12.87
N THR A 35 -0.70 -22.45 -12.83
CA THR A 35 -1.08 -23.73 -13.42
C THR A 35 -0.94 -23.78 -14.93
N THR A 36 -1.07 -22.63 -15.59
CA THR A 36 -0.90 -22.50 -17.05
C THR A 36 0.51 -22.11 -17.49
N GLY A 37 1.47 -22.02 -16.56
CA GLY A 37 2.86 -21.67 -16.86
C GLY A 37 3.07 -20.23 -17.33
N ARG A 38 2.15 -19.34 -17.09
CA ARG A 38 2.25 -17.91 -17.44
C ARG A 38 3.07 -17.11 -16.42
N TRP A 39 3.25 -17.67 -15.24
CA TRP A 39 4.06 -17.09 -14.20
C TRP A 39 4.91 -18.15 -13.50
N GLU A 40 6.16 -17.79 -13.33
CA GLU A 40 7.15 -18.55 -12.55
C GLU A 40 7.87 -17.56 -11.64
N LEU A 41 8.30 -18.02 -10.46
CA LEU A 41 9.06 -17.19 -9.54
C LEU A 41 10.46 -16.91 -10.11
N PRO A 42 10.79 -15.68 -10.52
CA PRO A 42 12.12 -15.36 -10.99
C PRO A 42 13.14 -15.51 -9.87
N ALA A 43 14.29 -16.13 -10.12
CA ALA A 43 15.35 -16.27 -9.11
C ALA A 43 15.79 -14.93 -8.52
N ALA A 44 15.84 -13.88 -9.32
CA ALA A 44 16.14 -12.51 -8.87
C ALA A 44 15.05 -11.89 -7.96
N ALA A 45 13.84 -12.42 -7.98
CA ALA A 45 12.74 -11.92 -7.16
C ALA A 45 12.75 -12.47 -5.72
N ILE A 46 13.54 -13.50 -5.43
CA ILE A 46 13.58 -14.11 -4.09
C ILE A 46 14.02 -13.11 -3.03
N ARG A 47 15.12 -12.39 -3.28
CA ARG A 47 15.62 -11.34 -2.36
C ARG A 47 14.58 -10.24 -2.15
N ARG A 48 13.99 -9.77 -3.25
CA ARG A 48 12.96 -8.71 -3.20
C ARG A 48 11.75 -9.17 -2.43
N ARG A 49 11.27 -10.38 -2.67
CA ARG A 49 10.12 -10.95 -1.95
C ARG A 49 10.42 -11.06 -0.45
N CYS A 50 11.58 -11.56 -0.08
CA CYS A 50 12.00 -11.64 1.32
C CYS A 50 12.04 -10.24 1.97
N ALA A 51 12.62 -9.25 1.28
CA ALA A 51 12.66 -7.87 1.77
C ALA A 51 11.24 -7.26 1.94
N ASP A 52 10.34 -7.51 1.00
CA ASP A 52 8.95 -7.05 1.09
C ASP A 52 8.19 -7.70 2.26
N ASP A 53 8.40 -8.99 2.48
CA ASP A 53 7.80 -9.72 3.60
C ASP A 53 8.35 -9.22 4.95
N ILE A 54 9.66 -8.95 5.04
CA ILE A 54 10.29 -8.34 6.22
C ILE A 54 9.72 -6.94 6.47
N ALA A 55 9.63 -6.10 5.45
CA ALA A 55 9.06 -4.77 5.56
C ALA A 55 7.60 -4.80 6.04
N SER A 56 6.81 -5.75 5.56
CA SER A 56 5.43 -5.96 6.01
C SER A 56 5.38 -6.36 7.48
N ALA A 57 6.24 -7.28 7.90
CA ALA A 57 6.33 -7.69 9.31
C ALA A 57 6.74 -6.52 10.22
N MET A 58 7.71 -5.71 9.79
CA MET A 58 8.14 -4.52 10.55
C MET A 58 7.02 -3.49 10.71
N ARG A 59 6.13 -3.35 9.72
CA ARG A 59 4.96 -2.44 9.82
C ARG A 59 3.92 -2.91 10.83
N GLU A 60 3.87 -4.19 11.11
CA GLU A 60 2.92 -4.82 12.02
C GLU A 60 3.48 -5.04 13.42
N GLU A 61 4.71 -4.62 13.69
CA GLU A 61 5.29 -4.66 15.01
C GLU A 61 4.87 -3.44 15.83
N TYR A 62 4.14 -3.68 16.91
CA TYR A 62 3.57 -2.66 17.79
C TYR A 62 4.11 -2.76 19.20
N MET A 63 4.07 -1.64 19.88
CA MET A 63 4.35 -1.55 21.33
C MET A 63 3.27 -0.71 22.00
N THR A 64 3.17 -0.82 23.31
CA THR A 64 2.33 0.07 24.12
C THR A 64 3.22 1.16 24.72
N ASP A 65 2.87 2.43 24.49
CA ASP A 65 3.62 3.55 25.04
C ASP A 65 3.23 3.86 26.50
N ARG A 66 3.87 4.87 27.07
CA ARG A 66 3.66 5.25 28.49
C ARG A 66 2.22 5.70 28.81
N LYS A 67 1.47 6.10 27.80
CA LYS A 67 0.05 6.50 27.93
C LYS A 67 -0.92 5.37 27.57
N GLY A 68 -0.43 4.15 27.36
CA GLY A 68 -1.23 2.99 27.01
C GLY A 68 -1.65 2.93 25.53
N ARG A 69 -1.09 3.76 24.66
CA ARG A 69 -1.42 3.76 23.23
C ARG A 69 -0.62 2.69 22.50
N ARG A 70 -1.31 2.00 21.58
CA ARG A 70 -0.68 1.05 20.66
C ARG A 70 -0.02 1.82 19.53
N VAL A 71 1.30 1.82 19.48
CA VAL A 71 2.09 2.53 18.47
C VAL A 71 2.97 1.57 17.69
N ARG A 72 3.25 1.89 16.43
CA ARG A 72 4.22 1.12 15.64
C ARG A 72 5.61 1.31 16.22
N LEU A 73 6.33 0.21 16.39
CA LEU A 73 7.69 0.24 16.93
C LEU A 73 8.70 0.75 15.92
N LEU A 74 8.59 0.31 14.66
CA LEU A 74 9.56 0.56 13.60
C LEU A 74 8.99 1.51 12.54
N HIS A 75 9.81 2.47 12.13
CA HIS A 75 9.44 3.53 11.20
C HIS A 75 10.47 3.69 10.07
N PRO A 76 10.06 3.53 8.80
CA PRO A 76 10.94 3.71 7.67
C PRO A 76 11.06 5.18 7.27
N ALA A 77 12.27 5.59 6.94
CA ALA A 77 12.54 6.89 6.33
C ALA A 77 13.38 6.72 5.06
N PRO A 78 13.10 7.47 3.98
CA PRO A 78 13.92 7.44 2.80
C PRO A 78 15.29 8.06 3.07
N LEU A 79 16.34 7.34 2.72
CA LEU A 79 17.73 7.79 2.78
C LEU A 79 18.34 7.75 1.39
N LEU A 80 18.94 8.87 0.97
CA LEU A 80 19.68 8.92 -0.28
C LEU A 80 21.12 8.47 -0.05
N THR A 81 21.50 7.35 -0.65
CA THR A 81 22.84 6.79 -0.58
C THR A 81 23.33 6.50 -2.00
N GLU A 82 24.48 7.05 -2.37
CA GLU A 82 25.10 6.83 -3.69
C GLU A 82 24.15 7.04 -4.89
N GLY A 83 23.28 8.04 -4.81
CA GLY A 83 22.31 8.37 -5.85
C GLY A 83 21.09 7.47 -5.89
N GLN A 84 20.95 6.54 -4.95
CA GLN A 84 19.76 5.69 -4.78
C GLN A 84 19.04 5.98 -3.48
N THR A 85 17.72 5.93 -3.50
CA THR A 85 16.90 6.07 -2.31
C THR A 85 16.57 4.71 -1.74
N GLU A 86 16.98 4.49 -0.50
CA GLU A 86 16.64 3.30 0.28
C GLU A 86 15.75 3.66 1.46
N MET A 87 14.85 2.76 1.82
CA MET A 87 14.05 2.90 3.04
C MET A 87 14.83 2.32 4.22
N VAL A 88 15.18 3.15 5.18
CA VAL A 88 15.92 2.78 6.39
C VAL A 88 14.98 2.80 7.58
N TRP A 89 14.92 1.69 8.31
CA TRP A 89 14.02 1.49 9.44
C TRP A 89 14.73 1.80 10.75
N ASP A 90 14.03 2.45 11.66
CA ASP A 90 14.54 2.72 13.01
C ASP A 90 13.42 2.62 14.05
N ASP A 91 13.83 2.38 15.28
CA ASP A 91 12.96 2.20 16.44
C ASP A 91 12.53 3.57 17.00
N ILE A 92 11.23 3.77 17.15
CA ILE A 92 10.65 5.03 17.65
C ILE A 92 11.25 5.49 18.99
N ARG A 93 11.72 4.55 19.81
CA ARG A 93 12.27 4.85 21.15
C ARG A 93 13.67 5.44 21.11
N THR A 94 14.42 5.16 20.04
CA THR A 94 15.85 5.50 19.93
C THR A 94 16.19 6.28 18.66
N ALA A 95 15.27 6.36 17.70
CA ALA A 95 15.48 7.09 16.46
C ALA A 95 15.70 8.59 16.70
N SER A 96 16.52 9.20 15.85
CA SER A 96 16.70 10.64 15.87
C SER A 96 15.40 11.38 15.52
N ARG A 97 15.25 12.59 16.01
CA ARG A 97 14.12 13.46 15.64
C ARG A 97 14.04 13.66 14.12
N SER A 98 15.17 13.83 13.47
CA SER A 98 15.26 13.99 12.01
C SER A 98 14.71 12.76 11.29
N HIS A 99 15.10 11.55 11.69
CA HIS A 99 14.57 10.31 11.12
C HIS A 99 13.05 10.25 11.25
N MET A 100 12.51 10.53 12.43
CA MET A 100 11.08 10.46 12.68
C MET A 100 10.28 11.52 11.90
N GLN A 101 10.80 12.75 11.79
CA GLN A 101 10.16 13.78 10.98
C GLN A 101 10.09 13.38 9.50
N ILE A 102 11.18 12.88 8.95
CA ILE A 102 11.24 12.42 7.56
C ILE A 102 10.30 11.23 7.37
N SER A 103 10.28 10.28 8.29
CA SER A 103 9.40 9.12 8.25
C SER A 103 7.92 9.53 8.24
N PHE A 104 7.49 10.39 9.14
CA PHE A 104 6.10 10.86 9.21
C PHE A 104 5.71 11.68 7.98
N GLN A 105 6.59 12.54 7.49
CA GLN A 105 6.34 13.30 6.26
C GLN A 105 6.22 12.38 5.04
N HIS A 106 7.07 11.37 4.94
CA HIS A 106 7.01 10.38 3.87
C HIS A 106 5.69 9.61 3.90
N ARG A 107 5.29 9.15 5.08
CA ARG A 107 4.02 8.44 5.27
C ARG A 107 2.82 9.33 4.95
N ARG A 108 2.85 10.59 5.37
CA ARG A 108 1.80 11.57 5.03
C ARG A 108 1.70 11.80 3.53
N LYS A 109 2.82 11.93 2.83
CA LYS A 109 2.82 12.05 1.36
C LYS A 109 2.19 10.85 0.67
N GLY A 110 2.43 9.64 1.18
CA GLY A 110 1.78 8.42 0.69
C GLY A 110 0.26 8.51 0.81
N ILE A 111 -0.25 8.90 1.98
CA ILE A 111 -1.69 9.07 2.22
C ILE A 111 -2.31 10.11 1.27
N VAL A 112 -1.65 11.24 1.08
CA VAL A 112 -2.11 12.28 0.14
C VAL A 112 -2.09 11.78 -1.30
N GLY A 113 -1.06 11.00 -1.67
CA GLY A 113 -0.97 10.38 -2.98
C GLY A 113 -2.13 9.39 -3.24
N ASP A 114 -2.48 8.58 -2.25
CA ASP A 114 -3.62 7.67 -2.32
C ASP A 114 -4.94 8.43 -2.47
N CYS A 115 -5.14 9.52 -1.72
CA CYS A 115 -6.30 10.40 -1.85
C CYS A 115 -6.40 11.01 -3.25
N ARG A 116 -5.27 11.48 -3.79
CA ARG A 116 -5.22 12.05 -5.15
C ARG A 116 -5.62 11.02 -6.20
N GLN A 117 -5.09 9.80 -6.10
CA GLN A 117 -5.45 8.75 -7.05
C GLN A 117 -6.93 8.40 -6.95
N MET A 118 -7.46 8.24 -5.73
CA MET A 118 -8.89 7.99 -5.52
C MET A 118 -9.75 9.09 -6.12
N LYS A 119 -9.37 10.36 -5.96
CA LYS A 119 -10.09 11.49 -6.56
C LYS A 119 -10.14 11.38 -8.09
N VAL A 120 -9.02 11.09 -8.72
CA VAL A 120 -8.95 10.93 -10.19
C VAL A 120 -9.82 9.75 -10.63
N ASP A 121 -9.79 8.64 -9.93
CA ASP A 121 -10.58 7.45 -10.24
C ASP A 121 -12.09 7.73 -10.12
N VAL A 122 -12.51 8.40 -9.06
CA VAL A 122 -13.91 8.80 -8.86
C VAL A 122 -14.38 9.78 -9.92
N ASP A 123 -13.59 10.81 -10.22
CA ASP A 123 -13.93 11.79 -11.26
C ASP A 123 -14.06 11.10 -12.64
N SER A 124 -13.15 10.19 -12.98
CA SER A 124 -13.19 9.42 -14.22
C SER A 124 -14.42 8.52 -14.31
N TYR A 125 -14.76 7.84 -13.22
CA TYR A 125 -15.96 7.00 -13.16
C TYR A 125 -17.23 7.84 -13.35
N ASN A 126 -17.35 8.95 -12.63
CA ASN A 126 -18.50 9.85 -12.73
C ASN A 126 -18.64 10.43 -14.15
N ASP A 127 -17.55 10.84 -14.77
CA ASP A 127 -17.55 11.37 -16.14
C ASP A 127 -18.02 10.33 -17.17
N ALA A 128 -17.71 9.05 -16.94
CA ALA A 128 -18.15 7.95 -17.79
C ALA A 128 -19.61 7.53 -17.55
N HIS A 129 -20.23 7.99 -16.45
CA HIS A 129 -21.59 7.64 -16.04
C HIS A 129 -22.42 8.89 -15.72
N PRO A 130 -22.60 9.81 -16.69
CA PRO A 130 -23.23 11.12 -16.44
C PRO A 130 -24.72 11.02 -16.04
N GLU A 131 -25.38 9.91 -16.37
CA GLU A 131 -26.80 9.67 -16.07
C GLU A 131 -27.01 9.16 -14.63
N GLU A 132 -25.95 8.74 -13.96
CA GLU A 132 -26.01 8.23 -12.59
C GLU A 132 -25.72 9.35 -11.57
N LYS A 133 -26.22 9.18 -10.35
CA LYS A 133 -25.84 10.06 -9.24
C LYS A 133 -24.33 9.97 -9.04
N GLN A 134 -23.67 11.12 -8.99
CA GLN A 134 -22.23 11.19 -8.78
C GLN A 134 -21.82 10.62 -7.43
N ILE A 135 -20.71 9.87 -7.42
CA ILE A 135 -20.04 9.43 -6.20
C ILE A 135 -19.26 10.63 -5.67
N GLU A 136 -19.47 10.97 -4.40
CA GLU A 136 -18.77 12.05 -3.70
C GLU A 136 -17.86 11.48 -2.63
N ILE A 137 -16.61 11.94 -2.60
CA ILE A 137 -15.62 11.60 -1.57
C ILE A 137 -15.12 12.89 -0.94
N VAL A 138 -15.19 12.96 0.37
CA VAL A 138 -14.68 14.10 1.15
C VAL A 138 -13.33 13.72 1.76
N PHE A 139 -12.30 14.55 1.51
CA PHE A 139 -10.94 14.34 2.02
C PHE A 139 -10.65 15.15 3.28
N ASP A 140 -11.64 15.24 4.16
CA ASP A 140 -11.49 15.77 5.51
C ASP A 140 -11.74 14.62 6.49
N PHE A 141 -10.70 14.18 7.17
CA PHE A 141 -10.71 13.00 8.04
C PHE A 141 -10.80 13.34 9.53
N ALA A 142 -11.06 14.60 9.89
CA ALA A 142 -11.06 15.02 11.28
C ALA A 142 -12.14 14.30 12.11
N MET A 143 -13.33 14.14 11.55
CA MET A 143 -14.43 13.42 12.22
C MET A 143 -14.14 11.92 12.28
N ASP A 144 -13.66 11.33 11.20
CA ASP A 144 -13.29 9.89 11.16
C ASP A 144 -12.23 9.56 12.21
N LEU A 145 -11.21 10.40 12.35
CA LEU A 145 -10.18 10.24 13.37
C LEU A 145 -10.75 10.36 14.79
N ALA A 146 -11.63 11.34 15.04
CA ALA A 146 -12.26 11.51 16.34
C ALA A 146 -13.15 10.31 16.73
N GLU A 147 -13.87 9.72 15.78
CA GLU A 147 -14.67 8.51 15.99
C GLU A 147 -13.80 7.30 16.34
N LEU A 148 -12.67 7.10 15.64
CA LEU A 148 -11.73 6.02 15.95
C LEU A 148 -11.11 6.19 17.33
N GLU A 149 -10.70 7.40 17.69
CA GLU A 149 -10.14 7.72 19.02
C GLU A 149 -11.15 7.45 20.14
N ALA A 150 -12.42 7.84 19.94
CA ALA A 150 -13.48 7.57 20.88
C ALA A 150 -13.78 6.06 21.04
N ALA A 151 -13.68 5.28 19.96
CA ALA A 151 -13.83 3.84 19.99
C ALA A 151 -12.68 3.16 20.75
N ASP A 152 -11.44 3.65 20.60
CA ASP A 152 -10.27 3.14 21.32
C ASP A 152 -10.38 3.42 22.83
N GLU A 153 -10.89 4.57 23.24
CA GLU A 153 -11.13 4.92 24.65
C GLU A 153 -12.23 4.08 25.31
N ALA A 154 -13.21 3.63 24.53
CA ALA A 154 -14.34 2.82 25.01
C ALA A 154 -14.01 1.31 25.12
N ALA A 155 -12.88 0.85 24.58
CA ALA A 155 -12.48 -0.57 24.53
C ALA A 155 -11.78 -1.06 25.82
#